data_245deba1ae642e1d16efd2c4e5eaaf19
#
_entry.id   245deba1ae642e1d16efd2c4e5eaaf19
#
_cell.length_a   1.000
_cell.length_b   1.000
_cell.length_c   1.000
_cell.angle_alpha   90.00
_cell.angle_beta   90.00
_cell.angle_gamma   90.00
#
_symmetry.space_group_name_H-M   'P 1'
#
loop_
_entity.id
_entity.type
_entity.pdbx_description
1 polymer ?
#
loop_
_entity_poly.entity_id
_entity_poly.type
_entity_poly.pdbx_seq_one_letter_code
_entity_poly.pdbx_strand_id
1 'polypeptide(L)'
;TNGVSYIVQRGAEAIYSRKGKSETQELVNYYLTNTSLIRNELLSLGFEVYGGISSPYIWFKTPDNQSSWKFFHQLLYENHIVGTPGVVFGSTGDGYMRFTGFGSRENTLLALDRLKNGI
;
A
#
# COMPACT_ATOMS: atom_id res chain seq x y z
N THR A 1 -7.91 8.56 -1.70
CA THR A 1 -8.16 9.51 -2.73
C THR A 1 -8.01 10.94 -2.24
N ASN A 2 -8.84 11.42 -1.30
CA ASN A 2 -8.66 12.79 -0.80
C ASN A 2 -7.32 12.97 -0.08
N GLY A 3 -6.88 11.99 0.69
CA GLY A 3 -5.58 12.02 1.35
C GLY A 3 -4.42 11.99 0.37
N VAL A 4 -4.54 11.19 -0.70
CA VAL A 4 -3.53 11.14 -1.76
C VAL A 4 -3.46 12.46 -2.50
N SER A 5 -4.61 13.05 -2.83
CA SER A 5 -4.68 14.35 -3.50
C SER A 5 -4.04 15.45 -2.66
N TYR A 6 -4.27 15.45 -1.35
CA TYR A 6 -3.67 16.41 -0.44
C TYR A 6 -2.14 16.31 -0.42
N ILE A 7 -1.61 15.10 -0.36
CA ILE A 7 -0.16 14.87 -0.35
C ILE A 7 0.47 15.34 -1.66
N VAL A 8 -0.14 15.03 -2.80
CA VAL A 8 0.35 15.46 -4.11
C VAL A 8 0.33 16.97 -4.22
N GLN A 9 -0.75 17.62 -3.77
CA GLN A 9 -0.87 19.06 -3.80
C GLN A 9 0.20 19.75 -2.95
N ARG A 10 0.44 19.26 -1.74
CA ARG A 10 1.51 19.77 -0.88
C ARG A 10 2.88 19.60 -1.53
N GLY A 11 3.12 18.45 -2.13
CA GLY A 11 4.36 18.20 -2.85
C GLY A 11 4.57 19.16 -4.00
N ALA A 12 3.52 19.46 -4.76
CA ALA A 12 3.59 20.40 -5.87
C ALA A 12 3.92 21.83 -5.40
N GLU A 13 3.34 22.27 -4.30
CA GLU A 13 3.65 23.57 -3.71
C GLU A 13 5.11 23.64 -3.25
N ALA A 14 5.59 22.59 -2.61
CA ALA A 14 6.94 22.54 -2.05
C ALA A 14 8.03 22.55 -3.13
N ILE A 15 7.74 22.07 -4.33
CA ILE A 15 8.70 21.97 -5.44
C ILE A 15 9.29 23.32 -5.87
N TYR A 16 8.59 24.41 -5.63
CA TYR A 16 9.05 25.74 -6.03
C TYR A 16 10.20 26.28 -5.19
N SER A 17 10.52 25.66 -4.04
CA SER A 17 11.64 26.04 -3.22
C SER A 17 12.69 24.93 -3.19
N ARG A 18 13.95 25.31 -3.00
CA ARG A 18 15.05 24.33 -2.87
C ARG A 18 14.86 23.43 -1.65
N LYS A 19 14.45 24.03 -0.54
CA LYS A 19 14.15 23.31 0.69
C LYS A 19 12.94 22.40 0.50
N GLY A 20 11.91 22.87 -0.19
CA GLY A 20 10.73 22.11 -0.46
C GLY A 20 10.99 20.88 -1.34
N LYS A 21 11.90 21.00 -2.33
CA LYS A 21 12.30 19.85 -3.15
C LYS A 21 12.97 18.78 -2.32
N SER A 22 13.85 19.18 -1.39
CA SER A 22 14.52 18.24 -0.49
C SER A 22 13.52 17.54 0.43
N GLU A 23 12.61 18.28 1.02
CA GLU A 23 11.57 17.73 1.90
C GLU A 23 10.65 16.78 1.14
N THR A 24 10.27 17.13 -0.09
CA THR A 24 9.43 16.28 -0.95
C THR A 24 10.15 14.97 -1.26
N GLN A 25 11.44 15.02 -1.58
CA GLN A 25 12.22 13.84 -1.89
C GLN A 25 12.35 12.93 -0.66
N GLU A 26 12.56 13.50 0.51
CA GLU A 26 12.63 12.73 1.76
C GLU A 26 11.30 12.03 2.05
N LEU A 27 10.18 12.72 1.83
CA LEU A 27 8.85 12.16 2.03
C LEU A 27 8.57 11.01 1.06
N VAL A 28 8.91 11.20 -0.21
CA VAL A 28 8.77 10.15 -1.23
C VAL A 28 9.61 8.94 -0.84
N ASN A 29 10.86 9.15 -0.45
CA ASN A 29 11.75 8.06 -0.04
C ASN A 29 11.21 7.31 1.18
N TYR A 30 10.63 8.04 2.13
CA TYR A 30 10.02 7.45 3.30
C TYR A 30 8.88 6.50 2.91
N TYR A 31 7.97 6.96 2.04
CA TYR A 31 6.86 6.14 1.60
C TYR A 31 7.30 4.95 0.73
N LEU A 32 8.30 5.16 -0.12
CA LEU A 32 8.84 4.06 -0.93
C LEU A 32 9.52 3.00 -0.08
N THR A 33 10.14 3.40 1.03
CA THR A 33 10.70 2.42 1.98
C THR A 33 9.59 1.60 2.63
N ASN A 34 8.50 2.23 3.07
CA ASN A 34 7.34 1.51 3.58
C ASN A 34 6.81 0.52 2.55
N THR A 35 6.68 0.97 1.31
CA THR A 35 6.20 0.16 0.20
C THR A 35 7.09 -1.05 -0.04
N SER A 36 8.41 -0.85 0.00
CA SER A 36 9.38 -1.93 -0.15
C SER A 36 9.25 -2.98 0.94
N LEU A 37 9.05 -2.54 2.18
CA LEU A 37 8.84 -3.46 3.31
C LEU A 37 7.58 -4.30 3.10
N ILE A 38 6.49 -3.68 2.69
CA ILE A 38 5.23 -4.38 2.42
C ILE A 38 5.39 -5.37 1.28
N ARG A 39 6.00 -4.93 0.17
CA ARG A 39 6.24 -5.76 -1.00
C ARG A 39 7.06 -7.01 -0.65
N ASN A 40 8.14 -6.82 0.08
CA ASN A 40 9.01 -7.93 0.46
C ASN A 40 8.29 -8.93 1.36
N GLU A 41 7.46 -8.46 2.28
CA GLU A 41 6.68 -9.35 3.14
C GLU A 41 5.65 -10.14 2.34
N LEU A 42 4.94 -9.50 1.44
CA LEU A 42 3.96 -10.18 0.58
C LEU A 42 4.62 -11.24 -0.28
N LEU A 43 5.78 -10.94 -0.85
CA LEU A 43 6.55 -11.93 -1.63
C LEU A 43 7.01 -13.09 -0.75
N SER A 44 7.45 -12.79 0.47
CA SER A 44 7.86 -13.81 1.45
C SER A 44 6.71 -14.75 1.80
N LEU A 45 5.49 -14.24 1.86
CA LEU A 45 4.30 -15.03 2.13
C LEU A 45 3.76 -15.80 0.91
N GLY A 46 4.39 -15.63 -0.24
CA GLY A 46 4.01 -16.35 -1.44
C GLY A 46 2.96 -15.68 -2.31
N PHE A 47 2.64 -14.41 -2.06
CA PHE A 47 1.70 -13.68 -2.88
C PHE A 47 2.30 -13.29 -4.23
N GLU A 48 1.46 -13.21 -5.24
CA GLU A 48 1.79 -12.70 -6.56
C GLU A 48 1.63 -11.17 -6.50
N VAL A 49 2.75 -10.45 -6.58
CA VAL A 49 2.81 -9.01 -6.29
C VAL A 49 3.19 -8.22 -7.54
N TYR A 50 2.52 -7.08 -7.74
CA TYR A 50 2.77 -6.17 -8.85
C TYR A 50 2.96 -4.75 -8.32
N GLY A 51 3.90 -4.01 -8.92
CA GLY A 51 4.18 -2.63 -8.52
C GLY A 51 5.00 -2.55 -7.22
N GLY A 52 4.97 -1.39 -6.59
CA GLY A 52 5.64 -1.20 -5.30
C GLY A 52 7.14 -0.96 -5.39
N ILE A 53 7.68 -0.65 -6.58
CA ILE A 53 9.10 -0.38 -6.76
C ILE A 53 9.36 1.12 -6.80
N SER A 54 8.75 1.82 -7.74
CA SER A 54 8.89 3.27 -7.88
C SER A 54 7.59 4.02 -7.59
N SER A 55 6.61 3.33 -7.04
CA SER A 55 5.31 3.87 -6.68
C SER A 55 4.92 3.35 -5.31
N PRO A 56 4.23 4.14 -4.47
CA PRO A 56 3.78 3.69 -3.15
C PRO A 56 2.54 2.79 -3.21
N TYR A 57 2.14 2.35 -4.38
CA TYR A 57 1.00 1.45 -4.56
C TYR A 57 1.48 0.04 -4.88
N ILE A 58 0.93 -0.94 -4.16
CA ILE A 58 1.25 -2.35 -4.35
C ILE A 58 -0.04 -3.10 -4.64
N TRP A 59 -0.03 -3.86 -5.73
CA TRP A 59 -1.13 -4.74 -6.08
C TRP A 59 -0.71 -6.18 -5.81
N PHE A 60 -1.60 -6.98 -5.29
CA PHE A 60 -1.33 -8.40 -5.14
C PHE A 60 -2.61 -9.21 -5.37
N LYS A 61 -2.41 -10.43 -5.83
CA LYS A 61 -3.53 -11.33 -6.10
C LYS A 61 -4.01 -11.95 -4.80
N THR A 62 -5.33 -12.04 -4.63
CA THR A 62 -5.92 -12.71 -3.45
C THR A 62 -5.57 -14.19 -3.44
N PRO A 63 -5.42 -14.80 -2.25
CA PRO A 63 -5.17 -16.23 -2.17
C PRO A 63 -6.42 -17.03 -2.55
N ASP A 64 -6.21 -18.24 -3.09
CA ASP A 64 -7.28 -19.19 -3.38
C ASP A 64 -8.38 -18.65 -4.31
N ASN A 65 -8.02 -17.72 -5.20
CA ASN A 65 -8.94 -17.11 -6.15
C ASN A 65 -10.18 -16.47 -5.50
N GLN A 66 -10.02 -15.97 -4.28
CA GLN A 66 -11.10 -15.28 -3.58
C GLN A 66 -11.45 -13.97 -4.29
N SER A 67 -12.72 -13.53 -4.16
CA SER A 67 -13.08 -12.19 -4.62
C SER A 67 -12.39 -11.13 -3.78
N SER A 68 -12.20 -9.94 -4.36
CA SER A 68 -11.57 -8.83 -3.65
C SER A 68 -12.29 -8.48 -2.35
N TRP A 69 -13.63 -8.42 -2.38
CA TRP A 69 -14.41 -8.09 -1.18
C TRP A 69 -14.32 -9.17 -0.11
N LYS A 70 -14.30 -10.43 -0.49
CA LYS A 70 -14.16 -11.52 0.47
C LYS A 70 -12.84 -11.42 1.20
N PHE A 71 -11.75 -11.19 0.48
CA PHE A 71 -10.43 -11.06 1.08
C PHE A 71 -10.28 -9.77 1.88
N PHE A 72 -10.91 -8.69 1.41
CA PHE A 72 -10.98 -7.42 2.17
C PHE A 72 -11.57 -7.65 3.57
N HIS A 73 -12.70 -8.33 3.65
CA HIS A 73 -13.34 -8.64 4.93
C HIS A 73 -12.49 -9.54 5.80
N GLN A 74 -11.85 -10.52 5.20
CA GLN A 74 -10.94 -11.41 5.93
C GLN A 74 -9.79 -10.64 6.56
N LEU A 75 -9.12 -9.77 5.80
CA LEU A 75 -8.04 -8.95 6.31
C LEU A 75 -8.51 -8.02 7.43
N LEU A 76 -9.67 -7.40 7.25
CA LEU A 76 -10.20 -6.47 8.23
C LEU A 76 -10.55 -7.17 9.55
N TYR A 77 -11.29 -8.25 9.48
CA TYR A 77 -11.83 -8.90 10.70
C TYR A 77 -10.85 -9.86 11.35
N GLU A 78 -10.00 -10.53 10.58
CA GLU A 78 -9.06 -11.51 11.13
C GLU A 78 -7.67 -10.92 11.41
N ASN A 79 -7.21 -10.02 10.54
CA ASN A 79 -5.85 -9.49 10.64
C ASN A 79 -5.80 -8.02 11.08
N HIS A 80 -6.95 -7.35 11.16
CA HIS A 80 -7.05 -5.92 11.48
C HIS A 80 -6.23 -5.05 10.52
N ILE A 81 -6.28 -5.40 9.24
CA ILE A 81 -5.58 -4.69 8.16
C ILE A 81 -6.61 -4.18 7.17
N VAL A 82 -6.43 -2.94 6.72
CA VAL A 82 -7.29 -2.33 5.71
C VAL A 82 -6.50 -2.14 4.43
N GLY A 83 -7.00 -2.77 3.35
CA GLY A 83 -6.51 -2.54 2.00
C GLY A 83 -7.65 -2.08 1.12
N THR A 84 -7.39 -1.81 -0.15
CA THR A 84 -8.43 -1.45 -1.11
C THR A 84 -8.72 -2.63 -2.02
N PRO A 85 -9.97 -3.11 -2.09
CA PRO A 85 -10.30 -4.19 -3.03
C PRO A 85 -10.12 -3.73 -4.47
N GLY A 86 -9.44 -4.54 -5.28
CA GLY A 86 -9.16 -4.17 -6.66
C GLY A 86 -10.40 -3.92 -7.50
N VAL A 87 -11.50 -4.60 -7.18
CA VAL A 87 -12.75 -4.47 -7.93
C VAL A 87 -13.33 -3.05 -7.89
N VAL A 88 -13.00 -2.23 -6.90
CA VAL A 88 -13.47 -0.83 -6.86
C VAL A 88 -12.89 0.03 -7.98
N PHE A 89 -11.82 -0.44 -8.64
CA PHE A 89 -11.20 0.23 -9.77
C PHE A 89 -11.68 -0.31 -11.12
N GLY A 90 -12.53 -1.33 -11.11
CA GLY A 90 -13.07 -1.97 -12.31
C GLY A 90 -13.19 -3.47 -12.12
N SER A 91 -14.04 -4.10 -12.91
CA SER A 91 -14.32 -5.55 -12.80
C SER A 91 -13.09 -6.42 -13.01
N THR A 92 -12.12 -5.97 -13.80
CA THR A 92 -10.86 -6.69 -14.02
C THR A 92 -9.97 -6.71 -12.79
N GLY A 93 -10.24 -5.84 -11.82
CA GLY A 93 -9.52 -5.81 -10.54
C GLY A 93 -10.04 -6.79 -9.51
N ASP A 94 -11.12 -7.49 -9.78
CA ASP A 94 -11.62 -8.51 -8.86
C ASP A 94 -10.59 -9.63 -8.72
N GLY A 95 -10.39 -10.11 -7.50
CA GLY A 95 -9.31 -11.06 -7.21
C GLY A 95 -7.97 -10.40 -6.91
N TYR A 96 -7.93 -9.08 -6.80
CA TYR A 96 -6.72 -8.32 -6.45
C TYR A 96 -6.99 -7.37 -5.29
N MET A 97 -5.94 -7.08 -4.53
CA MET A 97 -5.95 -6.10 -3.45
C MET A 97 -4.86 -5.07 -3.68
N ARG A 98 -5.07 -3.86 -3.18
CA ARG A 98 -4.06 -2.81 -3.24
C ARG A 98 -3.70 -2.34 -1.83
N PHE A 99 -2.42 -2.32 -1.52
CA PHE A 99 -1.88 -1.66 -0.33
C PHE A 99 -1.11 -0.41 -0.73
N THR A 100 -0.91 0.47 0.22
CA THR A 100 -0.13 1.69 0.00
C THR A 100 0.92 1.86 1.10
N GLY A 101 2.01 2.55 0.76
CA GLY A 101 3.05 2.91 1.72
C GLY A 101 2.87 4.28 2.36
N PHE A 102 1.70 4.91 2.22
CA PHE A 102 1.46 6.28 2.70
C PHE A 102 1.30 6.42 4.22
N GLY A 103 1.36 5.35 4.97
CA GLY A 103 1.26 5.41 6.42
C GLY A 103 2.58 5.72 7.11
N SER A 104 2.55 5.78 8.45
CA SER A 104 3.78 5.88 9.23
C SER A 104 4.55 4.56 9.19
N ARG A 105 5.86 4.63 9.43
CA ARG A 105 6.70 3.43 9.53
C ARG A 105 6.20 2.52 10.65
N GLU A 106 5.80 3.09 11.78
CA GLU A 106 5.29 2.36 12.91
C GLU A 106 4.04 1.57 12.55
N ASN A 107 3.07 2.20 11.89
CA ASN A 107 1.86 1.52 11.46
C ASN A 107 2.13 0.48 10.38
N THR A 108 3.08 0.75 9.50
CA THR A 108 3.49 -0.20 8.46
C THR A 108 4.05 -1.47 9.10
N LEU A 109 4.96 -1.34 10.06
CA LEU A 109 5.54 -2.49 10.74
C LEU A 109 4.50 -3.27 11.53
N LEU A 110 3.55 -2.58 12.15
CA LEU A 110 2.46 -3.24 12.86
C LEU A 110 1.57 -4.03 11.91
N ALA A 111 1.25 -3.47 10.76
CA ALA A 111 0.46 -4.16 9.74
C ALA A 111 1.19 -5.41 9.21
N LEU A 112 2.50 -5.30 8.99
CA LEU A 112 3.31 -6.44 8.54
C LEU A 112 3.32 -7.56 9.58
N ASP A 113 3.43 -7.21 10.85
CA ASP A 113 3.38 -8.19 11.93
C ASP A 113 2.04 -8.92 11.95
N ARG A 114 0.95 -8.19 11.82
CA ARG A 114 -0.40 -8.77 11.75
C ARG A 114 -0.58 -9.67 10.53
N LEU A 115 -0.07 -9.25 9.39
CA LEU A 115 -0.13 -10.01 8.15
C LEU A 115 0.63 -11.32 8.28
N LYS A 116 1.84 -11.27 8.83
CA LYS A 116 2.71 -12.42 9.02
C LYS A 116 2.10 -13.45 9.96
N ASN A 117 1.46 -13.01 11.02
CA ASN A 117 0.91 -13.90 12.05
C ASN A 117 -0.49 -14.42 11.71
N GLY A 118 -1.22 -13.78 10.79
CA GLY A 118 -2.59 -14.10 10.47
C GLY A 118 -2.78 -14.87 9.15
N ILE A 119 -1.74 -14.96 8.37
CA ILE A 119 -1.75 -15.66 7.09
C ILE A 119 -0.63 -16.68 7.05
#